data_78cd36460a6a8ce419dd9da3cb50ecdc
#
_entry.id   78cd36460a6a8ce419dd9da3cb50ecdc
#
_cell.length_a   1.000
_cell.length_b   1.000
_cell.length_c   1.000
_cell.angle_alpha   90.00
_cell.angle_beta   90.00
_cell.angle_gamma   90.00
#
_symmetry.space_group_name_H-M   'P 1'
#
loop_
_entity.id
_entity.type
_entity.pdbx_description
1 polymer ?
#
loop_
_entity_poly.entity_id
_entity_poly.type
_entity_poly.pdbx_seq_one_letter_code
_entity_poly.pdbx_strand_id
1 'polypeptide(L)'
;RTARTLKSVGINVNFAPVVDVNSNPANPVIGKLERSYSADPEMVATHARIVSAVHKEHGIVTTFKHFPGHGSAWNDSHVGMADVTTTWADSELIPYRRAIEANELDAIMTAHIFNANFDKDHPGTLSKRVLTGMLREELGFEGVIYSDDMQMKAVADFYGLRSEERR
;
A
#
# COMPACT_ATOMS: atom_id res chain seq x y z
N ARG A 1 -13.04 13.80 -12.65
CA ARG A 1 -14.00 12.96 -13.37
C ARG A 1 -14.28 11.67 -12.61
N THR A 2 -13.29 10.86 -12.28
CA THR A 2 -13.46 9.56 -11.58
C THR A 2 -14.31 9.66 -10.32
N ALA A 3 -13.97 10.55 -9.37
CA ALA A 3 -14.73 10.71 -8.14
C ALA A 3 -16.23 11.00 -8.37
N ARG A 4 -16.54 11.86 -9.33
CA ARG A 4 -17.93 12.18 -9.70
C ARG A 4 -18.68 10.96 -10.24
N THR A 5 -18.03 10.15 -11.10
CA THR A 5 -18.61 8.92 -11.63
C THR A 5 -18.86 7.90 -10.52
N LEU A 6 -17.88 7.68 -9.64
CA LEU A 6 -18.05 6.77 -8.49
C LEU A 6 -19.21 7.21 -7.59
N LYS A 7 -19.30 8.50 -7.28
CA LYS A 7 -20.39 9.05 -6.48
C LYS A 7 -21.76 8.83 -7.14
N SER A 8 -21.86 9.01 -8.46
CA SER A 8 -23.14 8.88 -9.19
C SER A 8 -23.71 7.46 -9.20
N VAL A 9 -22.86 6.44 -8.96
CA VAL A 9 -23.27 5.03 -8.86
C VAL A 9 -23.26 4.50 -7.41
N GLY A 10 -23.15 5.41 -6.41
CA GLY A 10 -23.26 5.06 -4.99
C GLY A 10 -22.00 4.47 -4.35
N ILE A 11 -20.84 4.52 -5.03
CA ILE A 11 -19.58 4.06 -4.46
C ILE A 11 -19.04 5.12 -3.49
N ASN A 12 -18.69 4.70 -2.28
CA ASN A 12 -18.18 5.55 -1.20
C ASN A 12 -16.74 5.22 -0.76
N VAL A 13 -16.14 4.14 -1.23
CA VAL A 13 -14.74 3.77 -1.01
C VAL A 13 -14.09 3.43 -2.35
N ASN A 14 -12.90 3.97 -2.58
CA ASN A 14 -12.07 3.66 -3.75
C ASN A 14 -10.71 3.12 -3.30
N PHE A 15 -10.37 1.90 -3.70
CA PHE A 15 -9.05 1.29 -3.46
C PHE A 15 -7.97 1.87 -4.38
N ALA A 16 -7.85 3.19 -4.35
CA ALA A 16 -6.87 4.03 -5.04
C ALA A 16 -6.57 5.25 -4.17
N PRO A 17 -5.44 5.93 -4.38
CA PRO A 17 -4.43 5.73 -5.43
C PRO A 17 -3.38 4.66 -5.10
N VAL A 18 -2.64 4.21 -6.13
CA VAL A 18 -1.37 3.50 -5.96
C VAL A 18 -0.29 4.54 -5.64
N VAL A 19 0.37 4.37 -4.49
CA VAL A 19 1.43 5.29 -4.02
C VAL A 19 2.80 4.63 -3.94
N ASP A 20 2.93 3.44 -4.54
CA ASP A 20 4.22 2.78 -4.70
C ASP A 20 5.15 3.65 -5.55
N VAL A 21 6.37 3.87 -5.07
CA VAL A 21 7.39 4.64 -5.77
C VAL A 21 7.99 3.78 -6.90
N ASN A 22 8.14 4.30 -8.11
CA ASN A 22 8.72 3.56 -9.23
C ASN A 22 10.25 3.41 -9.08
N SER A 23 10.68 2.84 -7.96
CA SER A 23 12.10 2.60 -7.65
C SER A 23 12.70 1.48 -8.50
N ASN A 24 11.86 0.56 -9.00
CA ASN A 24 12.23 -0.46 -9.97
C ASN A 24 11.29 -0.42 -11.20
N PRO A 25 11.69 0.22 -12.31
CA PRO A 25 10.87 0.25 -13.53
C PRO A 25 10.59 -1.14 -14.14
N ALA A 26 11.38 -2.15 -13.78
CA ALA A 26 11.18 -3.54 -14.21
C ALA A 26 10.21 -4.32 -13.31
N ASN A 27 9.71 -3.70 -12.23
CA ASN A 27 8.73 -4.31 -11.34
C ASN A 27 7.50 -4.79 -12.14
N PRO A 28 7.14 -6.09 -12.04
CA PRO A 28 6.08 -6.67 -12.89
C PRO A 28 4.68 -6.15 -12.58
N VAL A 29 4.44 -5.63 -11.37
CA VAL A 29 3.11 -5.17 -10.93
C VAL A 29 2.99 -3.65 -10.78
N ILE A 30 4.09 -2.93 -10.69
CA ILE A 30 4.09 -1.47 -10.56
C ILE A 30 4.70 -0.82 -11.79
N GLY A 31 6.02 -0.95 -12.00
CA GLY A 31 6.75 -0.23 -13.04
C GLY A 31 6.31 -0.61 -14.45
N LYS A 32 6.31 -1.91 -14.80
CA LYS A 32 5.91 -2.39 -16.12
C LYS A 32 4.46 -2.11 -16.49
N LEU A 33 3.59 -1.94 -15.50
CA LEU A 33 2.17 -1.64 -15.69
C LEU A 33 1.88 -0.14 -15.57
N GLU A 34 2.92 0.70 -15.44
CA GLU A 34 2.81 2.16 -15.34
C GLU A 34 1.83 2.61 -14.23
N ARG A 35 1.79 1.87 -13.10
CA ARG A 35 0.85 2.14 -12.00
C ARG A 35 1.34 3.21 -11.03
N SER A 36 2.63 3.53 -11.01
CA SER A 36 3.21 4.58 -10.17
C SER A 36 3.12 5.95 -10.82
N TYR A 37 3.01 6.98 -10.01
CA TYR A 37 3.07 8.36 -10.49
C TYR A 37 4.49 8.79 -10.86
N SER A 38 5.54 8.31 -10.15
CA SER A 38 6.92 8.73 -10.36
C SER A 38 7.93 7.83 -9.65
N ALA A 39 9.20 7.94 -10.06
CA ALA A 39 10.34 7.47 -9.27
C ALA A 39 10.73 8.45 -8.14
N ASP A 40 10.23 9.68 -8.16
CA ASP A 40 10.39 10.66 -7.08
C ASP A 40 9.26 10.49 -6.07
N PRO A 41 9.56 10.11 -4.81
CA PRO A 41 8.54 9.85 -3.79
C PRO A 41 7.75 11.10 -3.37
N GLU A 42 8.33 12.31 -3.44
CA GLU A 42 7.60 13.55 -3.16
C GLU A 42 6.59 13.88 -4.28
N MET A 43 6.93 13.55 -5.52
CA MET A 43 5.99 13.66 -6.63
C MET A 43 4.83 12.67 -6.48
N VAL A 44 5.11 11.42 -6.06
CA VAL A 44 4.08 10.43 -5.74
C VAL A 44 3.16 10.94 -4.63
N ALA A 45 3.73 11.47 -3.53
CA ALA A 45 2.97 12.05 -2.43
C ALA A 45 2.05 13.19 -2.91
N THR A 46 2.57 14.10 -3.73
CA THR A 46 1.82 15.23 -4.25
C THR A 46 0.61 14.78 -5.08
N HIS A 47 0.82 13.88 -6.04
CA HIS A 47 -0.27 13.38 -6.88
C HIS A 47 -1.31 12.58 -6.08
N ALA A 48 -0.87 11.74 -5.15
CA ALA A 48 -1.77 10.95 -4.31
C ALA A 48 -2.68 11.85 -3.45
N ARG A 49 -2.12 12.90 -2.85
CA ARG A 49 -2.87 13.88 -2.04
C ARG A 49 -3.91 14.64 -2.87
N ILE A 50 -3.56 15.05 -4.10
CA ILE A 50 -4.53 15.68 -5.01
C ILE A 50 -5.69 14.74 -5.32
N VAL A 51 -5.41 13.47 -5.60
CA VAL A 51 -6.45 12.46 -5.85
C VAL A 51 -7.32 12.28 -4.62
N SER A 52 -6.72 12.16 -3.43
CA SER A 52 -7.46 12.01 -2.17
C SER A 52 -8.37 13.21 -1.90
N ALA A 53 -7.85 14.42 -2.00
CA ALA A 53 -8.62 15.65 -1.80
C ALA A 53 -9.86 15.73 -2.70
N VAL A 54 -9.70 15.45 -3.99
CA VAL A 54 -10.83 15.44 -4.95
C VAL A 54 -11.87 14.36 -4.63
N HIS A 55 -11.45 13.18 -4.16
CA HIS A 55 -12.38 12.14 -3.74
C HIS A 55 -13.15 12.53 -2.47
N LYS A 56 -12.45 13.11 -1.50
CA LYS A 56 -13.02 13.60 -0.23
C LYS A 56 -14.10 14.66 -0.46
N GLU A 57 -13.91 15.60 -1.42
CA GLU A 57 -14.93 16.58 -1.82
C GLU A 57 -16.23 15.92 -2.32
N HIS A 58 -16.15 14.69 -2.80
CA HIS A 58 -17.30 13.90 -3.26
C HIS A 58 -17.81 12.88 -2.22
N GLY A 59 -17.26 12.90 -1.01
CA GLY A 59 -17.61 11.96 0.06
C GLY A 59 -17.16 10.52 -0.23
N ILE A 60 -16.00 10.35 -0.89
CA ILE A 60 -15.42 9.05 -1.21
C ILE A 60 -14.11 8.91 -0.44
N VAL A 61 -14.00 7.85 0.35
CA VAL A 61 -12.76 7.44 1.02
C VAL A 61 -11.79 6.89 -0.01
N THR A 62 -10.54 7.36 0.03
CA THR A 62 -9.43 6.79 -0.76
C THR A 62 -8.58 5.87 0.09
N THR A 63 -7.91 4.91 -0.54
CA THR A 63 -7.07 3.93 0.12
C THR A 63 -5.69 3.94 -0.53
N PHE A 64 -4.67 4.43 0.18
CA PHE A 64 -3.29 4.42 -0.31
C PHE A 64 -2.73 3.01 -0.27
N LYS A 65 -2.07 2.59 -1.36
CA LYS A 65 -1.56 1.22 -1.51
C LYS A 65 -0.28 1.14 -2.32
N HIS A 66 0.57 0.17 -2.03
CA HIS A 66 0.46 -0.99 -1.13
C HIS A 66 1.50 -0.86 -0.01
N PHE A 67 1.05 -0.60 1.22
CA PHE A 67 1.93 -0.35 2.37
C PHE A 67 2.73 -1.61 2.77
N PRO A 68 4.02 -1.51 3.08
CA PRO A 68 4.88 -0.32 3.25
C PRO A 68 5.63 0.11 1.97
N GLY A 69 5.18 -0.25 0.78
CA GLY A 69 5.78 0.08 -0.51
C GLY A 69 6.17 -1.18 -1.29
N HIS A 70 5.61 -1.33 -2.49
CA HIS A 70 5.82 -2.47 -3.39
C HIS A 70 6.70 -2.11 -4.59
N GLY A 71 7.13 -0.84 -4.71
CA GLY A 71 7.79 -0.32 -5.92
C GLY A 71 9.12 -0.97 -6.26
N SER A 72 9.89 -1.41 -5.25
CA SER A 72 11.22 -2.02 -5.40
C SER A 72 11.22 -3.52 -5.72
N ALA A 73 10.06 -4.19 -5.70
CA ALA A 73 9.97 -5.63 -5.89
C ALA A 73 10.38 -6.07 -7.30
N TRP A 74 11.04 -7.24 -7.39
CA TRP A 74 11.36 -7.92 -8.63
C TRP A 74 10.34 -9.00 -9.00
N ASN A 75 9.61 -9.50 -8.01
CA ASN A 75 8.65 -10.58 -8.15
C ASN A 75 7.21 -10.07 -8.01
N ASP A 76 6.29 -10.79 -8.64
CA ASP A 76 4.86 -10.53 -8.58
C ASP A 76 4.24 -11.26 -7.38
N SER A 77 3.69 -10.51 -6.42
CA SER A 77 3.01 -11.03 -5.23
C SER A 77 1.72 -11.81 -5.55
N HIS A 78 1.15 -11.65 -6.76
CA HIS A 78 0.00 -12.48 -7.19
C HIS A 78 0.40 -13.93 -7.51
N VAL A 79 1.66 -14.17 -7.87
CA VAL A 79 2.14 -15.50 -8.28
C VAL A 79 3.11 -16.14 -7.30
N GLY A 80 3.57 -15.43 -6.28
CA GLY A 80 4.49 -15.96 -5.26
C GLY A 80 5.01 -14.89 -4.30
N MET A 81 5.97 -15.26 -3.47
CA MET A 81 6.56 -14.34 -2.49
C MET A 81 7.34 -13.22 -3.19
N ALA A 82 6.99 -11.97 -2.88
CA ALA A 82 7.72 -10.78 -3.31
C ALA A 82 8.67 -10.34 -2.20
N ASP A 83 9.91 -10.84 -2.21
CA ASP A 83 10.95 -10.49 -1.25
C ASP A 83 11.64 -9.19 -1.65
N VAL A 84 11.56 -8.20 -0.77
CA VAL A 84 12.18 -6.87 -0.94
C VAL A 84 13.25 -6.57 0.12
N THR A 85 13.74 -7.59 0.80
CA THR A 85 14.70 -7.45 1.92
C THR A 85 15.92 -6.61 1.57
N THR A 86 16.41 -6.72 0.34
CA THR A 86 17.61 -6.01 -0.12
C THR A 86 17.34 -4.82 -1.03
N THR A 87 16.10 -4.61 -1.44
CA THR A 87 15.74 -3.59 -2.43
C THR A 87 14.86 -2.47 -1.87
N TRP A 88 14.10 -2.76 -0.82
CA TRP A 88 13.24 -1.79 -0.18
C TRP A 88 14.06 -0.66 0.46
N ALA A 89 13.58 0.57 0.31
CA ALA A 89 14.18 1.76 0.90
C ALA A 89 13.11 2.59 1.64
N ASP A 90 13.53 3.32 2.68
CA ASP A 90 12.65 4.18 3.49
C ASP A 90 11.94 5.27 2.69
N SER A 91 12.48 5.62 1.51
CA SER A 91 11.81 6.52 0.58
C SER A 91 10.43 6.05 0.10
N GLU A 92 10.15 4.74 0.17
CA GLU A 92 8.82 4.19 -0.15
C GLU A 92 7.76 4.57 0.90
N LEU A 93 8.17 4.98 2.11
CA LEU A 93 7.27 5.49 3.14
C LEU A 93 6.92 6.99 2.98
N ILE A 94 7.66 7.74 2.18
CA ILE A 94 7.46 9.20 2.05
C ILE A 94 6.01 9.55 1.66
N PRO A 95 5.37 8.91 0.67
CA PRO A 95 3.98 9.24 0.32
C PRO A 95 3.00 9.07 1.49
N TYR A 96 3.21 8.04 2.31
CA TYR A 96 2.39 7.79 3.51
C TYR A 96 2.64 8.81 4.59
N ARG A 97 3.92 9.08 4.93
CA ARG A 97 4.31 10.09 5.92
C ARG A 97 3.68 11.45 5.60
N ARG A 98 3.82 11.93 4.37
CA ARG A 98 3.27 13.22 3.93
C ARG A 98 1.77 13.31 4.08
N ALA A 99 1.04 12.24 3.76
CA ALA A 99 -0.41 12.21 3.86
C ALA A 99 -0.89 12.09 5.32
N ILE A 100 -0.19 11.32 6.16
CA ILE A 100 -0.48 11.18 7.60
C ILE A 100 -0.21 12.51 8.32
N GLU A 101 0.98 13.12 8.12
CA GLU A 101 1.35 14.42 8.69
C GLU A 101 0.34 15.52 8.34
N ALA A 102 -0.23 15.48 7.15
CA ALA A 102 -1.24 16.43 6.70
C ALA A 102 -2.68 16.09 7.16
N ASN A 103 -2.89 14.96 7.84
CA ASN A 103 -4.21 14.44 8.19
C ASN A 103 -5.17 14.27 6.98
N GLU A 104 -4.60 13.79 5.86
CA GLU A 104 -5.31 13.63 4.58
C GLU A 104 -5.51 12.16 4.17
N LEU A 105 -5.15 11.20 5.04
CA LEU A 105 -5.18 9.78 4.74
C LEU A 105 -6.20 9.04 5.61
N ASP A 106 -7.28 8.60 4.99
CA ASP A 106 -8.38 7.91 5.69
C ASP A 106 -8.18 6.39 5.76
N ALA A 107 -7.55 5.79 4.73
CA ALA A 107 -7.36 4.35 4.66
C ALA A 107 -6.06 3.94 3.95
N ILE A 108 -5.53 2.80 4.34
CA ILE A 108 -4.34 2.16 3.75
C ILE A 108 -4.68 0.70 3.40
N MET A 109 -4.15 0.21 2.28
CA MET A 109 -4.13 -1.21 1.94
C MET A 109 -2.70 -1.73 2.05
N THR A 110 -2.53 -2.88 2.71
CA THR A 110 -1.23 -3.50 2.94
C THR A 110 -0.75 -4.30 1.74
N ALA A 111 0.57 -4.49 1.64
CA ALA A 111 1.20 -5.31 0.62
C ALA A 111 1.56 -6.71 1.15
N HIS A 112 1.44 -7.72 0.31
CA HIS A 112 1.95 -9.07 0.57
C HIS A 112 3.45 -9.18 0.19
N ILE A 113 4.25 -8.17 0.56
CA ILE A 113 5.70 -8.21 0.39
C ILE A 113 6.36 -8.78 1.64
N PHE A 114 7.45 -9.48 1.45
CA PHE A 114 8.32 -9.98 2.51
C PHE A 114 9.56 -9.09 2.64
N ASN A 115 9.92 -8.73 3.87
CA ASN A 115 11.17 -8.04 4.18
C ASN A 115 11.70 -8.53 5.53
N ALA A 116 12.75 -9.33 5.50
CA ALA A 116 13.34 -9.93 6.70
C ALA A 116 13.89 -8.89 7.71
N ASN A 117 14.14 -7.65 7.28
CA ASN A 117 14.54 -6.57 8.18
C ASN A 117 13.36 -6.06 9.03
N PHE A 118 12.12 -6.25 8.58
CA PHE A 118 10.93 -5.91 9.34
C PHE A 118 10.43 -7.10 10.16
N ASP A 119 10.22 -8.23 9.49
CA ASP A 119 9.69 -9.45 10.10
C ASP A 119 10.28 -10.66 9.37
N LYS A 120 10.87 -11.59 10.12
CA LYS A 120 11.52 -12.77 9.55
C LYS A 120 10.54 -13.90 9.21
N ASP A 121 9.34 -13.81 9.74
CA ASP A 121 8.34 -14.89 9.68
C ASP A 121 7.12 -14.53 8.84
N HIS A 122 6.83 -13.21 8.66
CA HIS A 122 5.56 -12.78 8.06
C HIS A 122 5.74 -11.67 7.02
N PRO A 123 4.94 -11.69 5.93
CA PRO A 123 4.85 -10.57 5.00
C PRO A 123 4.17 -9.36 5.65
N GLY A 124 4.31 -8.19 5.05
CA GLY A 124 3.81 -6.92 5.58
C GLY A 124 2.37 -6.97 6.08
N THR A 125 1.48 -7.60 5.33
CA THR A 125 0.05 -7.76 5.68
C THR A 125 -0.18 -8.55 6.98
N LEU A 126 0.67 -9.51 7.31
CA LEU A 126 0.53 -10.38 8.49
C LEU A 126 1.49 -9.99 9.64
N SER A 127 2.35 -9.01 9.42
CA SER A 127 3.37 -8.62 10.39
C SER A 127 2.83 -7.60 11.40
N LYS A 128 2.78 -7.98 12.67
CA LYS A 128 2.49 -7.05 13.77
C LYS A 128 3.50 -5.89 13.80
N ARG A 129 4.78 -6.16 13.51
CA ARG A 129 5.81 -5.12 13.48
C ARG A 129 5.55 -4.07 12.40
N VAL A 130 5.08 -4.49 11.23
CA VAL A 130 4.72 -3.56 10.15
C VAL A 130 3.42 -2.81 10.46
N LEU A 131 2.37 -3.52 10.88
CA LEU A 131 1.05 -2.92 11.06
C LEU A 131 0.94 -2.11 12.36
N THR A 132 1.39 -2.66 13.47
CA THR A 132 1.34 -1.97 14.76
C THR A 132 2.57 -1.09 14.93
N GLY A 133 3.78 -1.65 14.87
CA GLY A 133 5.01 -0.90 15.11
C GLY A 133 5.20 0.24 14.11
N MET A 134 5.39 -0.08 12.84
CA MET A 134 5.71 0.93 11.83
C MET A 134 4.51 1.84 11.52
N LEU A 135 3.33 1.26 11.20
CA LEU A 135 2.20 2.05 10.71
C LEU A 135 1.48 2.81 11.83
N ARG A 136 1.14 2.14 12.94
CA ARG A 136 0.39 2.78 14.03
C ARG A 136 1.27 3.61 14.96
N GLU A 137 2.40 3.03 15.43
CA GLU A 137 3.21 3.65 16.49
C GLU A 137 4.22 4.64 15.91
N GLU A 138 4.99 4.27 14.85
CA GLU A 138 6.04 5.12 14.30
C GLU A 138 5.48 6.19 13.36
N LEU A 139 4.52 5.85 12.48
CA LEU A 139 3.91 6.80 11.54
C LEU A 139 2.66 7.50 12.10
N GLY A 140 2.08 7.00 13.18
CA GLY A 140 0.91 7.62 13.83
C GLY A 140 -0.39 7.49 13.02
N PHE A 141 -0.52 6.48 12.15
CA PHE A 141 -1.73 6.30 11.37
C PHE A 141 -2.89 5.75 12.21
N GLU A 142 -4.02 6.45 12.24
CA GLU A 142 -5.22 6.08 13.01
C GLU A 142 -6.39 5.59 12.14
N GLY A 143 -6.28 5.70 10.82
CA GLY A 143 -7.34 5.35 9.87
C GLY A 143 -7.56 3.85 9.68
N VAL A 144 -8.31 3.48 8.65
CA VAL A 144 -8.68 2.08 8.34
C VAL A 144 -7.51 1.36 7.65
N ILE A 145 -7.24 0.13 8.07
CA ILE A 145 -6.27 -0.75 7.40
C ILE A 145 -7.05 -1.87 6.69
N TYR A 146 -6.88 -1.97 5.38
CA TYR A 146 -7.34 -3.10 4.58
C TYR A 146 -6.18 -4.05 4.31
N SER A 147 -6.42 -5.35 4.30
CA SER A 147 -5.50 -6.28 3.65
C SER A 147 -5.65 -6.19 2.13
N ASP A 148 -4.58 -6.47 1.38
CA ASP A 148 -4.73 -6.86 -0.01
C ASP A 148 -5.42 -8.24 -0.09
N ASP A 149 -5.74 -8.71 -1.28
CA ASP A 149 -6.49 -9.97 -1.48
C ASP A 149 -5.74 -11.16 -0.85
N MET A 150 -6.32 -11.72 0.20
CA MET A 150 -5.75 -12.84 0.96
C MET A 150 -5.70 -14.16 0.16
N GLN A 151 -6.31 -14.21 -1.04
CA GLN A 151 -6.21 -15.35 -1.96
C GLN A 151 -4.97 -15.27 -2.85
N MET A 152 -4.21 -14.17 -2.82
CA MET A 152 -2.94 -14.04 -3.55
C MET A 152 -1.93 -15.08 -3.06
N LYS A 153 -1.18 -15.69 -3.99
CA LYS A 153 -0.25 -16.78 -3.69
C LYS A 153 0.83 -16.44 -2.68
N ALA A 154 1.25 -15.18 -2.61
CA ALA A 154 2.19 -14.69 -1.60
C ALA A 154 1.73 -14.96 -0.15
N VAL A 155 0.43 -15.11 0.08
CA VAL A 155 -0.13 -15.41 1.40
C VAL A 155 -0.76 -16.81 1.41
N ALA A 156 -1.62 -17.13 0.44
CA ALA A 156 -2.40 -18.37 0.44
C ALA A 156 -1.53 -19.65 0.46
N ASP A 157 -0.39 -19.64 -0.25
CA ASP A 157 0.49 -20.81 -0.35
C ASP A 157 1.37 -20.99 0.90
N PHE A 158 1.64 -19.93 1.68
CA PHE A 158 2.60 -19.97 2.77
C PHE A 158 1.95 -19.92 4.16
N TYR A 159 0.81 -19.24 4.30
CA TYR A 159 0.22 -18.94 5.61
C TYR A 159 -1.20 -19.50 5.80
N GLY A 160 -1.89 -19.86 4.73
CA GLY A 160 -3.29 -20.30 4.76
C GLY A 160 -4.26 -19.14 5.10
N LEU A 161 -5.53 -19.28 4.70
CA LEU A 161 -6.55 -18.23 4.88
C LEU A 161 -6.94 -17.95 6.35
N ARG A 162 -6.51 -18.81 7.31
CA ARG A 162 -6.85 -18.69 8.75
C ARG A 162 -5.68 -18.20 9.61
N SER A 163 -4.59 -17.75 9.01
CA SER A 163 -3.42 -17.31 9.80
C SER A 163 -3.71 -16.08 10.66
N GLU A 164 -4.61 -15.20 10.24
CA GLU A 164 -5.07 -14.02 10.96
C GLU A 164 -6.03 -14.32 12.11
N GLU A 165 -6.76 -15.45 12.08
CA GLU A 165 -7.70 -15.84 13.16
C GLU A 165 -7.00 -16.36 14.43
N ARG A 166 -5.69 -16.57 14.39
CA ARG A 166 -4.90 -17.18 15.48
C ARG A 166 -4.12 -16.18 16.32
N ARG A 167 -4.35 -14.88 16.17
CA ARG A 167 -3.57 -13.82 16.84
C ARG A 167 -4.41 -12.86 17.63
#